data_7930a3d484015c50b51c6179a757a05a
#
_entry.id   7930a3d484015c50b51c6179a757a05a
#
_cell.length_a   1.000
_cell.length_b   1.000
_cell.length_c   1.000
_cell.angle_alpha   90.00
_cell.angle_beta   90.00
_cell.angle_gamma   90.00
#
_symmetry.space_group_name_H-M   'P 1'
#
loop_
_entity.id
_entity.type
_entity.pdbx_description
1 polymer ?
#
loop_
_entity_poly.entity_id
_entity_poly.type
_entity_poly.pdbx_seq_one_letter_code
_entity_poly.pdbx_strand_id
1 'polypeptide(L)'
;WNDHDFSGLISDCKKQNMGIMGIRIFAAGLLATDIRHGREIPVTHVIDIIEEEKRVKKIFELVGEAYGNRAQFSLRYGLSTNNLHCAVLGLASLDHLQNSIQAVEMGPLPKDVLDEILKLQKINFI
;
A
#
# COMPACT_ATOMS: atom_id res chain seq x y z
N TRP A 1 -10.97 1.39 3.78
CA TRP A 1 -9.65 1.70 4.36
C TRP A 1 -9.69 1.66 5.87
N ASN A 2 -10.84 1.90 6.48
CA ASN A 2 -11.05 1.76 7.92
C ASN A 2 -11.88 0.52 8.28
N ASP A 3 -12.34 -0.25 7.31
CA ASP A 3 -13.26 -1.37 7.53
C ASP A 3 -12.58 -2.58 8.19
N HIS A 4 -11.23 -2.59 8.21
CA HIS A 4 -10.43 -3.64 8.82
C HIS A 4 -9.26 -3.03 9.60
N ASP A 5 -9.53 -2.57 10.81
CA ASP A 5 -8.47 -2.17 11.73
C ASP A 5 -7.86 -3.42 12.40
N PHE A 6 -6.69 -3.82 11.90
CA PHE A 6 -5.91 -4.93 12.46
C PHE A 6 -4.93 -4.49 13.57
N SER A 7 -5.01 -3.27 14.05
CA SER A 7 -4.03 -2.73 15.03
C SER A 7 -4.00 -3.55 16.31
N GLY A 8 -5.15 -4.00 16.80
CA GLY A 8 -5.25 -4.88 17.96
C GLY A 8 -4.58 -6.24 17.73
N LEU A 9 -4.86 -6.88 16.59
CA LEU A 9 -4.25 -8.15 16.20
C LEU A 9 -2.72 -8.02 16.05
N ILE A 10 -2.25 -6.97 15.39
CA ILE A 10 -0.82 -6.70 15.21
C ILE A 10 -0.14 -6.51 16.56
N SER A 11 -0.77 -5.77 17.49
CA SER A 11 -0.27 -5.59 18.84
C SER A 11 -0.14 -6.93 19.60
N ASP A 12 -1.12 -7.80 19.49
CA ASP A 12 -1.10 -9.10 20.16
C ASP A 12 -0.07 -10.05 19.54
N CYS A 13 0.09 -10.04 18.22
CA CYS A 13 1.18 -10.76 17.55
C CYS A 13 2.56 -10.30 18.05
N LYS A 14 2.77 -9.00 18.19
CA LYS A 14 4.03 -8.45 18.71
C LYS A 14 4.29 -8.88 20.15
N LYS A 15 3.28 -8.86 21.02
CA LYS A 15 3.41 -9.34 22.42
C LYS A 15 3.83 -10.80 22.50
N GLN A 16 3.41 -11.61 21.53
CA GLN A 16 3.74 -13.02 21.44
C GLN A 16 5.01 -13.31 20.62
N ASN A 17 5.73 -12.28 20.21
CA ASN A 17 6.93 -12.37 19.36
C ASN A 17 6.67 -13.13 18.05
N MET A 18 5.51 -12.92 17.44
CA MET A 18 5.12 -13.53 16.17
C MET A 18 5.57 -12.67 14.99
N GLY A 19 6.09 -13.30 13.93
CA GLY A 19 6.35 -12.64 12.64
C GLY A 19 5.05 -12.28 11.93
N ILE A 20 5.02 -11.12 11.28
CA ILE A 20 3.85 -10.60 10.57
C ILE A 20 4.23 -10.40 9.09
N MET A 21 3.52 -11.08 8.20
CA MET A 21 3.63 -10.92 6.75
C MET A 21 2.46 -10.09 6.23
N GLY A 22 2.75 -8.97 5.56
CA GLY A 22 1.76 -8.15 4.88
C GLY A 22 1.46 -8.67 3.49
N ILE A 23 0.19 -8.82 3.16
CA ILE A 23 -0.28 -9.18 1.82
C ILE A 23 -1.10 -8.03 1.23
N ARG A 24 -1.46 -8.14 -0.05
CA ARG A 24 -2.30 -7.15 -0.75
C ARG A 24 -1.71 -5.73 -0.77
N ILE A 25 -0.41 -5.60 -0.80
CA ILE A 25 0.33 -4.32 -0.83
C ILE A 25 -0.17 -3.39 -1.94
N PHE A 26 -0.56 -3.95 -3.08
CA PHE A 26 -1.03 -3.18 -4.24
C PHE A 26 -2.57 -3.08 -4.35
N ALA A 27 -3.32 -3.52 -3.35
CA ALA A 27 -4.79 -3.46 -3.34
C ALA A 27 -5.40 -3.96 -4.68
N ALA A 28 -5.08 -5.19 -5.06
CA ALA A 28 -5.48 -5.80 -6.35
C ALA A 28 -5.03 -5.00 -7.60
N GLY A 29 -3.93 -4.30 -7.50
CA GLY A 29 -3.34 -3.50 -8.58
C GLY A 29 -3.72 -2.02 -8.58
N LEU A 30 -4.73 -1.60 -7.82
CA LEU A 30 -5.17 -0.19 -7.75
C LEU A 30 -4.05 0.77 -7.35
N LEU A 31 -3.18 0.35 -6.44
CA LEU A 31 -2.04 1.12 -5.95
C LEU A 31 -0.76 0.95 -6.79
N ALA A 32 -0.75 0.07 -7.78
CA ALA A 32 0.42 -0.18 -8.62
C ALA A 32 0.36 0.52 -9.97
N THR A 33 -0.84 0.66 -10.55
CA THR A 33 -1.05 1.23 -11.88
C THR A 33 -2.42 1.87 -12.00
N ASP A 34 -2.58 2.77 -12.94
CA ASP A 34 -3.88 3.34 -13.35
C ASP A 34 -4.51 2.56 -14.52
N ILE A 35 -3.79 1.61 -15.09
CA ILE A 35 -4.30 0.73 -16.15
C ILE A 35 -5.13 -0.39 -15.52
N ARG A 36 -6.39 -0.55 -15.99
CA ARG A 36 -7.28 -1.63 -15.55
C ARG A 36 -7.38 -2.70 -16.62
N HIS A 37 -7.30 -3.95 -16.18
CA HIS A 37 -7.37 -5.11 -17.07
C HIS A 37 -8.74 -5.79 -17.04
N GLY A 38 -9.66 -5.33 -16.15
CA GLY A 38 -10.99 -5.92 -15.97
C GLY A 38 -10.99 -7.28 -15.27
N ARG A 39 -9.86 -7.66 -14.67
CA ARG A 39 -9.69 -8.93 -13.94
C ARG A 39 -9.33 -8.72 -12.48
N GLU A 40 -9.37 -7.49 -12.03
CA GLU A 40 -9.07 -7.11 -10.65
C GLU A 40 -10.11 -7.71 -9.72
N ILE A 41 -9.64 -8.45 -8.72
CA ILE A 41 -10.50 -9.02 -7.68
C ILE A 41 -10.43 -8.07 -6.48
N PRO A 42 -11.55 -7.44 -6.10
CA PRO A 42 -11.60 -6.58 -4.91
C PRO A 42 -11.12 -7.32 -3.66
N VAL A 43 -10.47 -6.61 -2.76
CA VAL A 43 -9.96 -7.18 -1.50
C VAL A 43 -11.11 -7.65 -0.61
N THR A 44 -12.25 -6.99 -0.69
CA THR A 44 -13.50 -7.38 -0.02
C THR A 44 -14.69 -7.24 -0.97
N HIS A 45 -15.77 -7.97 -0.70
CA HIS A 45 -17.00 -7.93 -1.50
C HIS A 45 -17.80 -6.61 -1.41
N VAL A 46 -17.39 -5.70 -0.53
CA VAL A 46 -18.11 -4.44 -0.24
C VAL A 46 -17.41 -3.22 -0.85
N ILE A 47 -16.25 -3.41 -1.50
CA ILE A 47 -15.47 -2.30 -2.05
C ILE A 47 -16.09 -1.82 -3.37
N ASP A 48 -16.49 -0.56 -3.40
CA ASP A 48 -16.74 0.17 -4.62
C ASP A 48 -15.40 0.58 -5.25
N ILE A 49 -15.03 -0.10 -6.34
CA ILE A 49 -13.77 0.14 -7.06
C ILE A 49 -13.67 1.61 -7.51
N ILE A 50 -14.78 2.24 -7.87
CA ILE A 50 -14.79 3.64 -8.31
C ILE A 50 -14.42 4.57 -7.16
N GLU A 51 -14.93 4.33 -5.97
CA GLU A 51 -14.57 5.11 -4.78
C GLU A 51 -13.10 4.87 -4.37
N GLU A 52 -12.63 3.63 -4.46
CA GLU A 52 -11.21 3.32 -4.20
C GLU A 52 -10.28 4.01 -5.20
N GLU A 53 -10.62 4.03 -6.48
CA GLU A 53 -9.85 4.76 -7.50
C GLU A 53 -9.77 6.26 -7.20
N LYS A 54 -10.84 6.87 -6.73
CA LYS A 54 -10.83 8.28 -6.31
C LYS A 54 -9.86 8.52 -5.15
N ARG A 55 -9.88 7.63 -4.15
CA ARG A 55 -8.96 7.70 -3.00
C ARG A 55 -7.51 7.54 -3.42
N VAL A 56 -7.23 6.55 -4.26
CA VAL A 56 -5.90 6.30 -4.83
C VAL A 56 -5.41 7.52 -5.62
N LYS A 57 -6.28 8.10 -6.45
CA LYS A 57 -5.96 9.29 -7.22
C LYS A 57 -5.52 10.44 -6.32
N LYS A 58 -6.23 10.69 -5.21
CA LYS A 58 -5.85 11.73 -4.25
C LYS A 58 -4.50 11.50 -3.59
N ILE A 59 -4.15 10.24 -3.28
CA ILE A 59 -2.81 9.92 -2.78
C ILE A 59 -1.74 10.35 -3.80
N PHE A 60 -1.90 9.94 -5.06
CA PHE A 60 -0.89 10.22 -6.08
C PHE A 60 -0.89 11.68 -6.58
N GLU A 61 -2.00 12.41 -6.45
CA GLU A 61 -2.01 13.87 -6.60
C GLU A 61 -1.21 14.58 -5.50
N LEU A 62 -1.25 14.06 -4.27
CA LEU A 62 -0.49 14.60 -3.16
C LEU A 62 1.02 14.34 -3.29
N VAL A 63 1.39 13.10 -3.60
CA VAL A 63 2.81 12.68 -3.54
C VAL A 63 3.55 12.84 -4.87
N GLY A 64 2.84 12.88 -5.99
CA GLY A 64 3.44 12.94 -7.32
C GLY A 64 4.38 11.76 -7.58
N GLU A 65 5.45 12.01 -8.35
CA GLU A 65 6.47 11.00 -8.70
C GLU A 65 7.76 11.14 -7.88
N ALA A 66 7.77 12.00 -6.87
CA ALA A 66 8.97 12.30 -6.08
C ALA A 66 9.53 11.08 -5.32
N TYR A 67 8.70 10.07 -5.11
CA TYR A 67 9.05 8.90 -4.30
C TYR A 67 9.06 7.59 -5.10
N GLY A 68 9.16 7.69 -6.42
CA GLY A 68 9.12 6.58 -7.35
C GLY A 68 7.76 6.42 -8.05
N ASN A 69 7.63 5.43 -8.92
CA ASN A 69 6.35 5.13 -9.55
C ASN A 69 5.34 4.59 -8.54
N ARG A 70 4.07 4.43 -8.95
CA ARG A 70 2.98 4.01 -8.04
C ARG A 70 3.28 2.70 -7.29
N ALA A 71 3.82 1.70 -7.99
CA ALA A 71 4.16 0.42 -7.37
C ALA A 71 5.31 0.56 -6.36
N GLN A 72 6.34 1.32 -6.71
CA GLN A 72 7.47 1.59 -5.81
C GLN A 72 7.02 2.35 -4.58
N PHE A 73 6.23 3.41 -4.75
CA PHE A 73 5.66 4.17 -3.64
C PHE A 73 4.85 3.29 -2.69
N SER A 74 3.94 2.48 -3.24
CA SER A 74 3.05 1.63 -2.45
C SER A 74 3.79 0.55 -1.67
N LEU A 75 4.82 -0.06 -2.27
CA LEU A 75 5.69 -1.00 -1.57
C LEU A 75 6.48 -0.32 -0.45
N ARG A 76 7.08 0.83 -0.73
CA ARG A 76 7.80 1.63 0.26
C ARG A 76 6.89 2.06 1.42
N TYR A 77 5.64 2.44 1.14
CA TYR A 77 4.64 2.72 2.17
C TYR A 77 4.41 1.52 3.08
N GLY A 78 4.17 0.34 2.50
CA GLY A 78 4.00 -0.90 3.28
C GLY A 78 5.22 -1.23 4.14
N LEU A 79 6.42 -1.03 3.63
CA LEU A 79 7.69 -1.27 4.35
C LEU A 79 8.05 -0.17 5.35
N SER A 80 7.41 1.00 5.27
CA SER A 80 7.65 2.12 6.21
C SER A 80 6.96 1.92 7.56
N THR A 81 6.06 0.96 7.67
CA THR A 81 5.39 0.66 8.94
C THR A 81 6.22 -0.35 9.73
N ASN A 82 6.45 -0.08 11.02
CA ASN A 82 7.11 -1.04 11.93
C ASN A 82 6.21 -2.24 12.29
N ASN A 83 5.13 -2.44 11.53
CA ASN A 83 4.12 -3.45 11.81
C ASN A 83 4.34 -4.75 11.02
N LEU A 84 5.08 -4.67 9.92
CA LEU A 84 5.35 -5.81 9.05
C LEU A 84 6.81 -6.25 9.18
N HIS A 85 7.04 -7.56 9.17
CA HIS A 85 8.36 -8.16 9.07
C HIS A 85 8.70 -8.51 7.62
N CYS A 86 7.69 -8.74 6.80
CA CYS A 86 7.83 -9.09 5.39
C CYS A 86 6.60 -8.60 4.61
N ALA A 87 6.81 -8.14 3.37
CA ALA A 87 5.75 -7.88 2.41
C ALA A 87 5.75 -8.98 1.34
N VAL A 88 4.59 -9.58 1.09
CA VAL A 88 4.41 -10.61 0.07
C VAL A 88 3.78 -9.98 -1.17
N LEU A 89 4.46 -10.08 -2.30
CA LEU A 89 4.07 -9.48 -3.56
C LEU A 89 3.68 -10.53 -4.60
N GLY A 90 2.62 -10.24 -5.37
CA GLY A 90 2.33 -10.92 -6.62
C GLY A 90 3.08 -10.24 -7.76
N LEU A 91 3.90 -10.99 -8.49
CA LEU A 91 4.70 -10.48 -9.60
C LEU A 91 4.32 -11.25 -10.87
N ALA A 92 4.05 -10.53 -11.97
CA ALA A 92 3.66 -11.13 -13.24
C ALA A 92 4.72 -10.97 -14.34
N SER A 93 5.76 -10.18 -14.11
CA SER A 93 6.84 -9.94 -15.08
C SER A 93 8.17 -9.66 -14.39
N LEU A 94 9.26 -9.73 -15.17
CA LEU A 94 10.60 -9.36 -14.70
C LEU A 94 10.66 -7.89 -14.30
N ASP A 95 9.98 -7.03 -15.06
CA ASP A 95 9.92 -5.58 -14.75
C ASP A 95 9.28 -5.33 -13.38
N HIS A 96 8.24 -6.08 -13.01
CA HIS A 96 7.65 -5.98 -11.67
C HIS A 96 8.64 -6.36 -10.57
N LEU A 97 9.45 -7.38 -10.80
CA LEU A 97 10.51 -7.79 -9.87
C LEU A 97 11.57 -6.70 -9.73
N GLN A 98 12.07 -6.18 -10.85
CA GLN A 98 13.10 -5.13 -10.86
C GLN A 98 12.61 -3.86 -10.17
N ASN A 99 11.37 -3.41 -10.46
CA ASN A 99 10.75 -2.27 -9.77
C ASN A 99 10.63 -2.49 -8.26
N SER A 100 10.31 -3.72 -7.85
CA SER A 100 10.19 -4.06 -6.43
C SER A 100 11.55 -4.04 -5.72
N ILE A 101 12.61 -4.54 -6.36
CA ILE A 101 13.98 -4.48 -5.85
C ILE A 101 14.41 -3.01 -5.69
N GLN A 102 14.21 -2.20 -6.72
CA GLN A 102 14.53 -0.76 -6.66
C GLN A 102 13.78 -0.05 -5.53
N ALA A 103 12.50 -0.37 -5.32
CA ALA A 103 11.72 0.21 -4.22
C ALA A 103 12.33 -0.11 -2.85
N VAL A 104 12.83 -1.32 -2.65
CA VAL A 104 13.52 -1.72 -1.41
C VAL A 104 14.85 -0.97 -1.25
N GLU A 105 15.61 -0.82 -2.33
CA GLU A 105 16.87 -0.07 -2.34
C GLU A 105 16.68 1.43 -2.06
N MET A 106 15.56 2.02 -2.52
CA MET A 106 15.18 3.40 -2.20
C MET A 106 14.88 3.60 -0.71
N GLY A 107 14.60 2.53 0.02
CA GLY A 107 14.30 2.56 1.44
C GLY A 107 12.88 3.04 1.78
N PRO A 108 12.57 3.22 3.07
CA PRO A 108 11.25 3.64 3.52
C PRO A 108 10.91 5.05 3.05
N LEU A 109 9.61 5.39 3.08
CA LEU A 109 9.15 6.76 2.83
C LEU A 109 9.55 7.68 3.98
N PRO A 110 9.82 8.97 3.69
CA PRO A 110 10.03 9.98 4.73
C PRO A 110 8.81 10.11 5.66
N LYS A 111 9.08 10.45 6.91
CA LYS A 111 8.03 10.53 7.94
C LYS A 111 6.95 11.59 7.63
N ASP A 112 7.34 12.72 7.09
CA ASP A 112 6.43 13.79 6.68
C ASP A 112 5.42 13.32 5.63
N VAL A 113 5.85 12.53 4.66
CA VAL A 113 4.98 11.91 3.64
C VAL A 113 3.99 10.95 4.29
N LEU A 114 4.44 10.12 5.21
CA LEU A 114 3.57 9.20 5.96
C LEU A 114 2.53 9.98 6.76
N ASP A 115 2.94 11.05 7.42
CA ASP A 115 2.05 11.91 8.20
C ASP A 115 0.99 12.59 7.32
N GLU A 116 1.33 13.03 6.10
CA GLU A 116 0.38 13.60 5.14
C GLU A 116 -0.64 12.55 4.64
N ILE A 117 -0.20 11.33 4.36
CA ILE A 117 -1.12 10.25 3.98
C ILE A 117 -2.06 9.92 5.13
N LEU A 118 -1.57 9.87 6.36
CA LEU A 118 -2.41 9.65 7.54
C LEU A 118 -3.44 10.76 7.73
N LYS A 119 -3.11 12.01 7.41
CA LYS A 119 -4.08 13.10 7.43
C LYS A 119 -5.19 12.88 6.40
N LEU A 120 -4.83 12.50 5.16
CA LEU A 120 -5.82 12.16 4.12
C LEU A 120 -6.74 11.02 4.57
N GLN A 121 -6.18 9.98 5.18
CA GLN A 121 -6.97 8.85 5.67
C GLN A 121 -7.98 9.28 6.74
N LYS A 122 -7.57 10.15 7.68
CA LYS A 122 -8.45 10.66 8.74
C LYS A 122 -9.65 11.45 8.23
N ILE A 123 -9.51 12.14 7.12
CA ILE A 123 -10.61 12.87 6.46
C ILE A 123 -11.30 12.06 5.36
N ASN A 124 -11.04 10.75 5.31
CA ASN A 124 -11.60 9.83 4.31
C ASN A 124 -11.33 10.28 2.87
N PHE A 125 -10.18 10.88 2.62
CA PHE A 125 -9.75 11.36 1.30
C PHE A 125 -10.67 12.42 0.66
N ILE A 126 -11.36 13.21 1.45
CA ILE A 126 -12.24 14.31 1.00
C ILE A 126 -11.49 15.62 0.85
#